data_c1107e626f6edc77cbcbfc3986249896
#
_entry.id   c1107e626f6edc77cbcbfc3986249896
#
_cell.length_a   1.000
_cell.length_b   1.000
_cell.length_c   1.000
_cell.angle_alpha   90.00
_cell.angle_beta   90.00
_cell.angle_gamma   90.00
#
_symmetry.space_group_name_H-M   'P 1'
#
loop_
_entity.id
_entity.type
_entity.pdbx_description
1 polymer ?
#
loop_
_entity_poly.entity_id
_entity_poly.type
_entity_poly.pdbx_seq_one_letter_code
_entity_poly.pdbx_strand_id
1 'polypeptide(L)'
;LQGLSELINSDKGNGKSIEYYSHLLKLDDFLDRDINLGFSGGEMKRAEIYQLLLQNPLLSLIDEPESGVDIENLNVLGRAIKKLLHKGDHLLNRENAGIIITHTGFILNYLNADKGYMLIDGKLTCSGSPLSAFRVMTKLPA
;
A
#
# COMPACT_ATOMS: atom_id res chain seq x y z
N LEU A 1 -12.07 13.17 -5.43
CA LEU A 1 -11.71 12.32 -4.26
C LEU A 1 -12.57 12.62 -3.03
N GLN A 2 -12.86 13.91 -2.73
CA GLN A 2 -13.60 14.29 -1.52
C GLN A 2 -14.99 13.65 -1.45
N GLY A 3 -15.78 13.67 -2.52
CA GLY A 3 -17.11 13.06 -2.53
C GLY A 3 -17.09 11.56 -2.24
N LEU A 4 -16.09 10.81 -2.73
CA LEU A 4 -15.91 9.40 -2.40
C LEU A 4 -15.50 9.22 -0.93
N SER A 5 -14.64 10.09 -0.41
CA SER A 5 -14.19 10.07 0.97
C SER A 5 -15.34 10.31 1.95
N GLU A 6 -16.24 11.23 1.61
CA GLU A 6 -17.45 11.54 2.40
C GLU A 6 -18.43 10.36 2.41
N LEU A 7 -18.62 9.69 1.27
CA LEU A 7 -19.47 8.49 1.18
C LEU A 7 -18.90 7.33 2.02
N ILE A 8 -17.59 7.11 1.98
CA ILE A 8 -16.93 6.04 2.76
C ILE A 8 -16.95 6.35 4.26
N ASN A 9 -16.84 7.63 4.65
CA ASN A 9 -16.84 8.04 6.05
C ASN A 9 -18.21 8.30 6.66
N SER A 10 -19.26 8.48 5.88
CA SER A 10 -20.63 8.66 6.41
C SER A 10 -21.05 7.51 7.32
N ASP A 11 -20.55 6.31 7.06
CA ASP A 11 -20.81 5.12 7.88
C ASP A 11 -19.90 5.01 9.14
N LYS A 12 -18.77 5.76 9.22
CA LYS A 12 -17.77 5.57 10.29
C LYS A 12 -17.43 6.82 11.13
N GLY A 13 -18.07 7.96 10.87
CA GLY A 13 -18.04 9.13 11.79
C GLY A 13 -16.69 9.87 11.93
N ASN A 14 -15.77 9.81 10.97
CA ASN A 14 -14.40 10.25 11.20
C ASN A 14 -13.85 11.24 10.17
N GLY A 15 -14.38 12.49 10.13
CA GLY A 15 -13.85 13.56 9.28
C GLY A 15 -12.35 13.84 9.45
N LYS A 16 -11.81 13.62 10.66
CA LYS A 16 -10.36 13.74 10.94
C LYS A 16 -9.49 12.76 10.16
N SER A 17 -10.04 11.64 9.69
CA SER A 17 -9.32 10.64 8.91
C SER A 17 -9.06 11.11 7.47
N ILE A 18 -9.98 11.86 6.87
CA ILE A 18 -9.86 12.39 5.50
C ILE A 18 -8.64 13.31 5.41
N GLU A 19 -8.60 14.37 6.23
CA GLU A 19 -7.50 15.33 6.24
C GLU A 19 -6.17 14.67 6.61
N TYR A 20 -6.17 13.79 7.61
CA TYR A 20 -4.96 13.12 8.04
C TYR A 20 -4.36 12.24 6.94
N TYR A 21 -5.18 11.44 6.25
CA TYR A 21 -4.67 10.53 5.21
C TYR A 21 -4.35 11.26 3.92
N SER A 22 -5.07 12.33 3.56
CA SER A 22 -4.71 13.16 2.42
C SER A 22 -3.33 13.79 2.62
N HIS A 23 -3.09 14.37 3.78
CA HIS A 23 -1.80 14.95 4.12
C HIS A 23 -0.67 13.92 4.17
N LEU A 24 -0.91 12.75 4.79
CA LEU A 24 0.04 11.63 4.85
C LEU A 24 0.50 11.21 3.43
N LEU A 25 -0.44 11.18 2.48
CA LEU A 25 -0.21 10.74 1.10
C LEU A 25 0.09 11.89 0.14
N LYS A 26 0.20 13.14 0.62
CA LYS A 26 0.41 14.35 -0.20
C LYS A 26 -0.66 14.47 -1.30
N LEU A 27 -1.93 14.33 -0.93
CA LEU A 27 -3.09 14.40 -1.81
C LEU A 27 -4.00 15.60 -1.53
N ASP A 28 -3.57 16.55 -0.69
CA ASP A 28 -4.38 17.69 -0.28
C ASP A 28 -4.91 18.50 -1.48
N ASP A 29 -4.05 18.74 -2.48
CA ASP A 29 -4.40 19.48 -3.69
C ASP A 29 -5.27 18.67 -4.69
N PHE A 30 -5.53 17.41 -4.40
CA PHE A 30 -6.27 16.49 -5.28
C PHE A 30 -7.66 16.14 -4.75
N LEU A 31 -8.01 16.57 -3.54
CA LEU A 31 -9.30 16.21 -2.92
C LEU A 31 -10.50 16.68 -3.74
N ASP A 32 -10.42 17.88 -4.33
CA ASP A 32 -11.49 18.49 -5.12
C ASP A 32 -11.49 18.06 -6.60
N ARG A 33 -10.58 17.17 -7.01
CA ARG A 33 -10.49 16.68 -8.38
C ARG A 33 -11.28 15.39 -8.56
N ASP A 34 -11.73 15.18 -9.79
CA ASP A 34 -12.28 13.90 -10.19
C ASP A 34 -11.22 12.80 -10.08
N ILE A 35 -11.66 11.61 -9.68
CA ILE A 35 -10.77 10.47 -9.46
C ILE A 35 -10.03 10.15 -10.77
N ASN A 36 -8.70 10.07 -10.68
CA ASN A 36 -7.80 9.74 -11.79
C ASN A 36 -7.75 10.73 -12.96
N LEU A 37 -8.48 11.83 -12.90
CA LEU A 37 -8.42 12.85 -13.96
C LEU A 37 -7.16 13.71 -13.81
N GLY A 38 -6.20 13.50 -14.71
CA GLY A 38 -4.94 14.25 -14.74
C GLY A 38 -3.95 13.85 -13.64
N PHE A 39 -4.12 12.66 -13.02
CA PHE A 39 -3.17 12.11 -12.06
C PHE A 39 -2.00 11.46 -12.78
N SER A 40 -0.80 11.67 -12.27
CA SER A 40 0.38 10.85 -12.62
C SER A 40 0.22 9.42 -12.07
N GLY A 41 1.03 8.47 -12.57
CA GLY A 41 1.01 7.10 -12.07
C GLY A 41 1.21 7.01 -10.55
N GLY A 42 2.14 7.80 -10.01
CA GLY A 42 2.40 7.85 -8.57
C GLY A 42 1.26 8.46 -7.75
N GLU A 43 0.56 9.48 -8.30
CA GLU A 43 -0.61 10.08 -7.67
C GLU A 43 -1.80 9.11 -7.67
N MET A 44 -2.00 8.36 -8.75
CA MET A 44 -3.01 7.29 -8.80
C MET A 44 -2.77 6.23 -7.73
N LYS A 45 -1.52 5.73 -7.60
CA LYS A 45 -1.18 4.75 -6.56
C LYS A 45 -1.38 5.27 -5.14
N ARG A 46 -1.06 6.53 -4.89
CA ARG A 46 -1.34 7.17 -3.59
C ARG A 46 -2.84 7.30 -3.32
N ALA A 47 -3.63 7.66 -4.36
CA ALA A 47 -5.08 7.75 -4.25
C ALA A 47 -5.74 6.38 -4.01
N GLU A 48 -5.24 5.30 -4.61
CA GLU A 48 -5.70 3.93 -4.35
C GLU A 48 -5.47 3.55 -2.86
N ILE A 49 -4.27 3.80 -2.32
CA ILE A 49 -3.98 3.51 -0.91
C ILE A 49 -4.77 4.43 0.04
N TYR A 50 -5.02 5.68 -0.34
CA TYR A 50 -5.89 6.58 0.40
C TYR A 50 -7.30 6.01 0.58
N GLN A 51 -7.89 5.49 -0.49
CA GLN A 51 -9.20 4.86 -0.45
C GLN A 51 -9.21 3.62 0.47
N LEU A 52 -8.17 2.77 0.41
CA LEU A 52 -8.04 1.62 1.29
C LEU A 52 -7.93 2.03 2.77
N LEU A 53 -7.19 3.10 3.08
CA LEU A 53 -7.08 3.62 4.45
C LEU A 53 -8.43 4.10 5.00
N LEU A 54 -9.24 4.74 4.17
CA LEU A 54 -10.58 5.17 4.57
C LEU A 54 -11.55 4.00 4.75
N GLN A 55 -11.47 2.99 3.87
CA GLN A 55 -12.30 1.78 3.95
C GLN A 55 -11.91 0.88 5.14
N ASN A 56 -10.62 0.89 5.51
CA ASN A 56 -10.04 0.05 6.56
C ASN A 56 -10.47 -1.45 6.44
N PRO A 57 -10.19 -2.12 5.32
CA PRO A 57 -10.61 -3.49 5.08
C PRO A 57 -9.81 -4.47 5.96
N LEU A 58 -10.42 -5.59 6.35
CA LEU A 58 -9.75 -6.66 7.09
C LEU A 58 -8.66 -7.35 6.25
N LEU A 59 -8.85 -7.42 4.92
CA LEU A 59 -7.88 -7.98 3.98
C LEU A 59 -7.68 -7.01 2.82
N SER A 60 -6.43 -6.63 2.56
CA SER A 60 -6.03 -5.80 1.41
C SER A 60 -5.22 -6.63 0.41
N LEU A 61 -5.59 -6.57 -0.87
CA LEU A 61 -4.82 -7.11 -1.98
C LEU A 61 -4.23 -5.93 -2.75
N ILE A 62 -2.90 -5.83 -2.79
CA ILE A 62 -2.19 -4.67 -3.35
C ILE A 62 -1.22 -5.18 -4.41
N ASP A 63 -1.49 -4.81 -5.65
CA ASP A 63 -0.70 -5.24 -6.79
C ASP A 63 0.21 -4.11 -7.26
N GLU A 64 1.52 -4.37 -7.28
CA GLU A 64 2.56 -3.47 -7.77
C GLU A 64 2.43 -2.02 -7.24
N PRO A 65 2.37 -1.81 -5.91
CA PRO A 65 2.14 -0.46 -5.36
C PRO A 65 3.22 0.55 -5.74
N GLU A 66 4.44 0.08 -6.04
CA GLU A 66 5.58 0.91 -6.44
C GLU A 66 5.60 1.27 -7.93
N SER A 67 4.78 0.67 -8.76
CA SER A 67 4.79 0.89 -10.20
C SER A 67 4.47 2.35 -10.56
N GLY A 68 5.40 3.00 -11.28
CA GLY A 68 5.26 4.42 -11.67
C GLY A 68 5.44 5.42 -10.51
N VAL A 69 5.93 4.98 -9.35
CA VAL A 69 6.17 5.82 -8.18
C VAL A 69 7.66 6.13 -8.06
N ASP A 70 8.00 7.41 -7.90
CA ASP A 70 9.38 7.83 -7.64
C ASP A 70 9.85 7.45 -6.22
N ILE A 71 11.16 7.45 -5.99
CA ILE A 71 11.78 7.00 -4.75
C ILE A 71 11.31 7.79 -3.52
N GLU A 72 11.07 9.09 -3.65
CA GLU A 72 10.59 9.92 -2.53
C GLU A 72 9.17 9.52 -2.12
N ASN A 73 8.32 9.30 -3.10
CA ASN A 73 6.93 8.89 -2.88
C ASN A 73 6.80 7.41 -2.46
N LEU A 74 7.79 6.55 -2.75
CA LEU A 74 7.83 5.18 -2.22
C LEU A 74 7.86 5.14 -0.69
N ASN A 75 8.60 6.04 -0.05
CA ASN A 75 8.61 6.14 1.42
C ASN A 75 7.22 6.54 1.97
N VAL A 76 6.56 7.52 1.32
CA VAL A 76 5.20 7.94 1.68
C VAL A 76 4.23 6.77 1.57
N LEU A 77 4.27 6.07 0.43
CA LEU A 77 3.42 4.92 0.16
C LEU A 77 3.65 3.78 1.17
N GLY A 78 4.91 3.45 1.44
CA GLY A 78 5.27 2.43 2.42
C GLY A 78 4.77 2.72 3.83
N ARG A 79 4.84 3.99 4.28
CA ARG A 79 4.27 4.42 5.56
C ARG A 79 2.75 4.26 5.60
N ALA A 80 2.08 4.65 4.51
CA ALA A 80 0.63 4.53 4.39
C ALA A 80 0.18 3.05 4.42
N ILE A 81 0.88 2.17 3.70
CA ILE A 81 0.59 0.72 3.73
C ILE A 81 0.88 0.13 5.11
N LYS A 82 1.98 0.52 5.79
CA LYS A 82 2.22 0.10 7.17
C LYS A 82 1.07 0.47 8.10
N LYS A 83 0.52 1.68 7.93
CA LYS A 83 -0.62 2.14 8.73
C LYS A 83 -1.87 1.34 8.40
N LEU A 84 -2.16 1.11 7.12
CA LEU A 84 -3.28 0.29 6.66
C LEU A 84 -3.25 -1.12 7.26
N LEU A 85 -2.06 -1.72 7.38
CA LEU A 85 -1.86 -3.07 7.90
C LEU A 85 -1.56 -3.11 9.41
N HIS A 86 -1.71 -2.00 10.11
CA HIS A 86 -1.46 -1.89 11.57
C HIS A 86 -0.08 -2.45 11.99
N LYS A 87 0.95 -2.22 11.15
CA LYS A 87 2.29 -2.78 11.38
C LYS A 87 3.04 -2.20 12.58
N GLY A 88 2.51 -1.14 13.21
CA GLY A 88 3.00 -0.60 14.50
C GLY A 88 2.50 -1.38 15.72
N ASP A 89 1.44 -2.17 15.56
CA ASP A 89 0.81 -2.89 16.64
C ASP A 89 1.47 -4.26 16.86
N HIS A 90 1.31 -4.80 18.08
CA HIS A 90 1.73 -6.17 18.35
C HIS A 90 1.00 -7.14 17.42
N LEU A 91 1.69 -8.17 16.94
CA LEU A 91 1.17 -9.10 15.93
C LEU A 91 -0.22 -9.67 16.28
N LEU A 92 -0.44 -9.98 17.55
CA LEU A 92 -1.71 -10.52 18.05
C LEU A 92 -2.86 -9.52 18.08
N ASN A 93 -2.56 -8.22 17.99
CA ASN A 93 -3.55 -7.15 18.03
C ASN A 93 -3.86 -6.59 16.63
N ARG A 94 -3.24 -7.16 15.59
CA ARG A 94 -3.50 -6.71 14.21
C ARG A 94 -4.77 -7.33 13.70
N GLU A 95 -5.73 -6.50 13.37
CA GLU A 95 -7.00 -6.93 12.78
C GLU A 95 -6.92 -7.03 11.26
N ASN A 96 -5.98 -6.26 10.64
CA ASN A 96 -5.87 -6.13 9.19
C ASN A 96 -4.71 -6.98 8.65
N ALA A 97 -4.98 -7.66 7.54
CA ALA A 97 -3.99 -8.42 6.78
C ALA A 97 -3.81 -7.85 5.37
N GLY A 98 -2.65 -8.13 4.74
CA GLY A 98 -2.41 -7.71 3.36
C GLY A 98 -1.57 -8.72 2.60
N ILE A 99 -1.89 -8.87 1.32
CA ILE A 99 -1.07 -9.55 0.32
C ILE A 99 -0.58 -8.50 -0.65
N ILE A 100 0.73 -8.41 -0.82
CA ILE A 100 1.38 -7.44 -1.70
C ILE A 100 2.14 -8.21 -2.76
N ILE A 101 1.86 -7.91 -4.03
CA ILE A 101 2.59 -8.45 -5.17
C ILE A 101 3.59 -7.38 -5.62
N THR A 102 4.82 -7.79 -5.88
CA THR A 102 5.87 -6.93 -6.42
C THR A 102 6.86 -7.75 -7.23
N HIS A 103 7.29 -7.24 -8.38
CA HIS A 103 8.36 -7.83 -9.17
C HIS A 103 9.70 -7.11 -8.98
N THR A 104 9.69 -5.86 -8.54
CA THR A 104 10.90 -5.06 -8.29
C THR A 104 11.42 -5.20 -6.86
N GLY A 105 10.53 -5.50 -5.91
CA GLY A 105 10.83 -5.61 -4.49
C GLY A 105 11.22 -4.29 -3.81
N PHE A 106 11.20 -3.14 -4.49
CA PHE A 106 11.59 -1.86 -3.89
C PHE A 106 10.73 -1.50 -2.68
N ILE A 107 9.43 -1.78 -2.73
CA ILE A 107 8.51 -1.51 -1.63
C ILE A 107 8.90 -2.26 -0.35
N LEU A 108 9.60 -3.41 -0.45
CA LEU A 108 10.02 -4.21 0.70
C LEU A 108 11.03 -3.47 1.61
N ASN A 109 11.73 -2.45 1.10
CA ASN A 109 12.60 -1.60 1.91
C ASN A 109 11.81 -0.72 2.88
N TYR A 110 10.54 -0.48 2.58
CA TYR A 110 9.65 0.39 3.34
C TYR A 110 8.59 -0.39 4.13
N LEU A 111 8.47 -1.70 3.90
CA LEU A 111 7.51 -2.58 4.55
C LEU A 111 8.21 -3.66 5.36
N ASN A 112 7.70 -3.92 6.55
CA ASN A 112 8.10 -5.07 7.36
C ASN A 112 7.08 -6.20 7.12
N ALA A 113 7.18 -6.89 5.98
CA ALA A 113 6.32 -8.03 5.69
C ALA A 113 6.69 -9.22 6.62
N ASP A 114 5.68 -9.99 7.05
CA ASP A 114 5.88 -11.10 7.99
C ASP A 114 6.37 -12.35 7.26
N LYS A 115 5.93 -12.56 6.01
CA LYS A 115 6.32 -13.69 5.15
C LYS A 115 6.50 -13.23 3.71
N GLY A 116 7.41 -13.88 3.00
CA GLY A 116 7.62 -13.70 1.57
C GLY A 116 7.53 -15.04 0.84
N TYR A 117 6.93 -14.98 -0.33
CA TYR A 117 6.81 -16.12 -1.24
C TYR A 117 7.29 -15.71 -2.62
N MET A 118 7.94 -16.60 -3.32
CA MET A 118 8.26 -16.44 -4.74
C MET A 118 7.28 -17.28 -5.57
N LEU A 119 6.82 -16.72 -6.67
CA LEU A 119 6.06 -17.43 -7.68
C LEU A 119 7.00 -17.71 -8.87
N ILE A 120 7.35 -18.97 -9.09
CA ILE A 120 8.24 -19.41 -10.17
C ILE A 120 7.52 -20.52 -10.92
N ASP A 121 7.34 -20.38 -12.23
CA ASP A 121 6.67 -21.35 -13.10
C ASP A 121 5.32 -21.83 -12.52
N GLY A 122 4.53 -20.91 -11.99
CA GLY A 122 3.22 -21.21 -11.40
C GLY A 122 3.27 -21.87 -10.02
N LYS A 123 4.45 -22.02 -9.40
CA LYS A 123 4.61 -22.64 -8.08
C LYS A 123 5.02 -21.62 -7.03
N LEU A 124 4.33 -21.65 -5.89
CA LEU A 124 4.71 -20.85 -4.72
C LEU A 124 5.83 -21.53 -3.94
N THR A 125 6.92 -20.80 -3.73
CA THR A 125 8.05 -21.22 -2.92
C THR A 125 8.16 -20.31 -1.70
N CYS A 126 8.17 -20.88 -0.49
CA CYS A 126 8.39 -20.13 0.74
C CYS A 126 9.88 -19.89 0.92
N SER A 127 10.28 -18.64 1.15
CA SER A 127 11.69 -18.26 1.33
C SER A 127 12.04 -17.83 2.76
N GLY A 128 11.09 -17.80 3.67
CA GLY A 128 11.27 -17.30 5.03
C GLY A 128 11.06 -15.78 5.13
N SER A 129 12.12 -14.96 5.12
CA SER A 129 11.95 -13.50 5.14
C SER A 129 11.75 -12.94 3.73
N PRO A 130 10.90 -11.90 3.56
CA PRO A 130 10.65 -11.28 2.26
C PRO A 130 11.91 -10.76 1.56
N LEU A 131 12.82 -10.14 2.31
CA LEU A 131 14.09 -9.66 1.76
C LEU A 131 15.02 -10.80 1.31
N SER A 132 14.96 -11.96 1.99
CA SER A 132 15.71 -13.16 1.57
C SER A 132 15.14 -13.72 0.26
N ALA A 133 13.81 -13.75 0.12
CA ALA A 133 13.13 -14.14 -1.10
C ALA A 133 13.59 -13.28 -2.28
N PHE A 134 13.51 -11.97 -2.11
CA PHE A 134 13.89 -11.02 -3.12
C PHE A 134 15.38 -11.15 -3.54
N ARG A 135 16.29 -11.32 -2.58
CA ARG A 135 17.71 -11.53 -2.87
C ARG A 135 17.99 -12.81 -3.66
N VAL A 136 17.21 -13.86 -3.42
CA VAL A 136 17.33 -15.11 -4.19
C VAL A 136 16.82 -14.87 -5.61
N MET A 137 15.68 -14.22 -5.77
CA MET A 137 15.09 -13.93 -7.07
C MET A 137 16.04 -13.10 -7.96
N THR A 138 16.71 -12.09 -7.41
CA THR A 138 17.64 -11.23 -8.17
C THR A 138 18.94 -11.92 -8.54
N LYS A 139 19.24 -13.11 -8.01
CA LYS A 139 20.41 -13.93 -8.34
C LYS A 139 20.11 -15.08 -9.29
N LEU A 140 18.83 -15.34 -9.60
CA LEU A 140 18.48 -16.35 -10.58
C LEU A 140 18.82 -15.82 -11.97
N PRO A 141 19.48 -16.62 -12.84
CA PRO A 141 19.65 -16.26 -14.23
C PRO A 141 18.30 -16.17 -14.92
N ALA A 142 18.18 -15.21 -15.84
CA ALA A 142 16.98 -15.04 -16.67
C ALA A 142 16.78 -16.24 -17.60
#